data_1ec0daa4e517797551c5f8487668f376
#
_entry.id   1ec0daa4e517797551c5f8487668f376
#
_cell.length_a   1.000
_cell.length_b   1.000
_cell.length_c   1.000
_cell.angle_alpha   90.00
_cell.angle_beta   90.00
_cell.angle_gamma   90.00
#
_symmetry.space_group_name_H-M   'P 1'
#
loop_
_entity.id
_entity.type
_entity.pdbx_description
1 polymer ?
#
loop_
_entity_poly.entity_id
_entity_poly.type
_entity_poly.pdbx_seq_one_letter_code
_entity_poly.pdbx_strand_id
1 'polypeptide(L)'
;MLDAPTLLSRLIATFHDDDGAVAVEGLLAQDDTDLVYDEQRFRADAAVKDGVRLAGRGSLASRLWTQPALSVTGMDVTAVDVAANTIAPSARAKLSLRVAPGQDPAEAAEALRRHVEAHAPFGAHVRFELEETGQSFRTDMGSEAARIAQWALGEAWGRPSVATGIGGSIPFTADLTELYPDARILITGVEDPDSRAHSANESLHLAEFERAVLAETLVLLALDAAARAERSAGE
;
A
#
# COMPACT_ATOMS: atom_id res chain seq x y z
N MET A 1 -39.38 -2.21 -2.91
CA MET A 1 -38.29 -3.20 -2.81
C MET A 1 -37.01 -2.49 -3.25
N LEU A 2 -35.89 -2.70 -2.57
CA LEU A 2 -34.59 -2.15 -3.03
C LEU A 2 -34.02 -3.06 -4.11
N ASP A 3 -33.38 -2.47 -5.13
CA ASP A 3 -32.65 -3.17 -6.17
C ASP A 3 -31.24 -3.58 -5.72
N ALA A 4 -30.59 -4.46 -6.47
CA ALA A 4 -29.29 -4.97 -6.12
C ALA A 4 -28.18 -3.89 -6.10
N PRO A 5 -28.11 -2.91 -7.02
CA PRO A 5 -27.16 -1.80 -6.91
C PRO A 5 -27.31 -0.98 -5.64
N THR A 6 -28.54 -0.68 -5.21
CA THR A 6 -28.79 0.05 -3.95
C THR A 6 -28.36 -0.77 -2.73
N LEU A 7 -28.65 -2.08 -2.72
CA LEU A 7 -28.21 -2.99 -1.65
C LEU A 7 -26.69 -3.08 -1.59
N LEU A 8 -26.03 -3.24 -2.74
CA LEU A 8 -24.57 -3.27 -2.82
C LEU A 8 -23.93 -1.97 -2.33
N SER A 9 -24.49 -0.81 -2.72
CA SER A 9 -23.99 0.49 -2.26
C SER A 9 -24.10 0.65 -0.75
N ARG A 10 -25.18 0.15 -0.14
CA ARG A 10 -25.36 0.14 1.31
C ARG A 10 -24.33 -0.77 2.02
N LEU A 11 -24.03 -1.93 1.43
CA LEU A 11 -22.99 -2.81 1.95
C LEU A 11 -21.61 -2.15 1.86
N ILE A 12 -21.27 -1.56 0.71
CA ILE A 12 -20.00 -0.83 0.52
C ILE A 12 -19.85 0.30 1.54
N ALA A 13 -20.91 1.01 1.86
CA ALA A 13 -20.89 2.08 2.86
C ALA A 13 -20.53 1.60 4.28
N THR A 14 -20.61 0.30 4.57
CA THR A 14 -20.21 -0.25 5.88
C THR A 14 -18.73 -0.53 6.02
N PHE A 15 -17.97 -0.48 4.93
CA PHE A 15 -16.54 -0.75 4.95
C PHE A 15 -15.70 0.34 5.62
N HIS A 16 -16.25 1.54 5.73
CA HIS A 16 -15.58 2.68 6.35
C HIS A 16 -16.50 3.31 7.39
N ASP A 17 -15.89 3.86 8.42
CA ASP A 17 -16.60 4.65 9.42
C ASP A 17 -16.77 6.13 8.99
N ASP A 18 -17.33 6.95 9.88
CA ASP A 18 -17.61 8.38 9.61
C ASP A 18 -16.32 9.22 9.39
N ASP A 19 -15.18 8.76 9.86
CA ASP A 19 -13.87 9.37 9.61
C ASP A 19 -13.18 8.82 8.35
N GLY A 20 -13.78 7.82 7.70
CA GLY A 20 -13.25 7.16 6.52
C GLY A 20 -12.14 6.16 6.80
N ALA A 21 -11.98 5.74 8.06
CA ALA A 21 -11.11 4.62 8.40
C ALA A 21 -11.80 3.29 8.07
N VAL A 22 -11.03 2.25 7.71
CA VAL A 22 -11.60 0.93 7.43
C VAL A 22 -12.23 0.36 8.70
N ALA A 23 -13.51 -0.03 8.60
CA ALA A 23 -14.35 -0.48 9.71
C ALA A 23 -14.56 -2.01 9.74
N VAL A 24 -13.69 -2.77 9.07
CA VAL A 24 -13.74 -4.24 9.05
C VAL A 24 -13.03 -4.78 10.28
N GLU A 25 -13.77 -5.45 11.17
CA GLU A 25 -13.24 -6.03 12.39
C GLU A 25 -12.25 -7.16 12.09
N GLY A 26 -11.11 -7.17 12.81
CA GLY A 26 -10.04 -8.16 12.64
C GLY A 26 -8.94 -7.72 11.67
N LEU A 27 -9.04 -6.53 11.09
CA LEU A 27 -7.93 -5.93 10.36
C LEU A 27 -6.99 -5.20 11.32
N LEU A 28 -5.68 -5.41 11.12
CA LEU A 28 -4.64 -4.74 11.88
C LEU A 28 -4.49 -3.30 11.40
N ALA A 29 -4.55 -2.35 12.33
CA ALA A 29 -4.26 -0.94 12.07
C ALA A 29 -3.19 -0.48 13.07
N GLN A 30 -2.10 0.08 12.56
CA GLN A 30 -0.96 0.54 13.36
C GLN A 30 -0.73 2.03 13.16
N ASP A 31 -0.31 2.71 14.22
CA ASP A 31 0.15 4.10 14.16
C ASP A 31 1.58 4.14 14.74
N ASP A 32 2.50 3.41 14.07
CA ASP A 32 3.83 3.06 14.54
C ASP A 32 4.97 3.68 13.71
N THR A 33 4.68 4.72 12.95
CA THR A 33 5.72 5.43 12.19
C THR A 33 6.10 6.75 12.83
N ASP A 34 7.39 6.93 13.05
CA ASP A 34 7.98 8.19 13.55
C ASP A 34 8.08 9.28 12.46
N LEU A 35 7.79 8.92 11.21
CA LEU A 35 7.87 9.85 10.10
C LEU A 35 6.72 10.86 10.14
N VAL A 36 7.07 12.12 10.24
CA VAL A 36 6.12 13.23 10.09
C VAL A 36 6.04 13.59 8.61
N TYR A 37 4.91 13.27 7.99
CA TYR A 37 4.61 13.69 6.63
C TYR A 37 3.82 15.00 6.68
N ASP A 38 4.37 16.05 6.08
CA ASP A 38 3.71 17.36 6.04
C ASP A 38 2.45 17.31 5.18
N GLU A 39 1.30 17.65 5.77
CA GLU A 39 0.01 17.57 5.10
C GLU A 39 -0.08 18.53 3.91
N GLN A 40 0.48 19.74 4.03
CA GLN A 40 0.43 20.73 2.96
C GLN A 40 1.23 20.24 1.74
N ARG A 41 2.41 19.67 2.00
CA ARG A 41 3.22 19.04 0.97
C ARG A 41 2.50 17.85 0.33
N PHE A 42 1.94 16.94 1.12
CA PHE A 42 1.16 15.81 0.60
C PHE A 42 0.00 16.27 -0.29
N ARG A 43 -0.75 17.29 0.14
CA ARG A 43 -1.84 17.84 -0.66
C ARG A 43 -1.38 18.40 -1.99
N ALA A 44 -0.21 19.05 -2.01
CA ALA A 44 0.38 19.58 -3.25
C ALA A 44 0.85 18.44 -4.16
N ASP A 45 1.62 17.48 -3.64
CA ASP A 45 2.18 16.35 -4.40
C ASP A 45 1.06 15.45 -4.97
N ALA A 46 -0.02 15.22 -4.21
CA ALA A 46 -1.17 14.41 -4.62
C ALA A 46 -2.26 15.20 -5.37
N ALA A 47 -2.06 16.49 -5.65
CA ALA A 47 -3.05 17.39 -6.27
C ALA A 47 -4.44 17.34 -5.62
N VAL A 48 -4.48 17.25 -4.29
CA VAL A 48 -5.73 17.20 -3.53
C VAL A 48 -6.46 18.53 -3.68
N LYS A 49 -7.72 18.47 -4.09
CA LYS A 49 -8.55 19.66 -4.32
C LYS A 49 -8.89 20.36 -3.00
N ASP A 50 -9.06 21.69 -3.07
CA ASP A 50 -9.47 22.49 -1.92
C ASP A 50 -10.82 22.00 -1.33
N GLY A 51 -10.91 22.02 0.00
CA GLY A 51 -12.10 21.58 0.71
C GLY A 51 -12.24 20.05 0.88
N VAL A 52 -11.38 19.25 0.25
CA VAL A 52 -11.36 17.78 0.47
C VAL A 52 -10.73 17.48 1.82
N ARG A 53 -11.46 16.78 2.69
CA ARG A 53 -10.95 16.25 3.96
C ARG A 53 -10.23 14.92 3.70
N LEU A 54 -9.02 14.78 4.25
CA LEU A 54 -8.31 13.50 4.19
C LEU A 54 -8.98 12.49 5.14
N ALA A 55 -9.25 11.30 4.63
CA ALA A 55 -9.88 10.23 5.37
C ALA A 55 -8.89 9.52 6.31
N GLY A 56 -9.44 8.79 7.30
CA GLY A 56 -8.68 7.96 8.24
C GLY A 56 -8.27 8.69 9.51
N ARG A 57 -7.68 7.94 10.45
CA ARG A 57 -7.22 8.39 11.77
C ARG A 57 -5.72 8.21 11.94
N GLY A 58 -5.13 8.90 12.91
CA GLY A 58 -3.71 8.84 13.21
C GLY A 58 -2.85 9.72 12.30
N SER A 59 -1.54 9.50 12.28
CA SER A 59 -0.61 10.26 11.45
C SER A 59 -0.87 10.02 9.96
N LEU A 60 -0.53 10.99 9.11
CA LEU A 60 -0.69 10.84 7.66
C LEU A 60 0.16 9.68 7.12
N ALA A 61 1.37 9.53 7.64
CA ALA A 61 2.27 8.44 7.26
C ALA A 61 1.68 7.06 7.64
N SER A 62 1.07 6.91 8.82
CA SER A 62 0.44 5.66 9.21
C SER A 62 -0.79 5.32 8.35
N ARG A 63 -1.61 6.30 8.00
CA ARG A 63 -2.74 6.11 7.08
C ARG A 63 -2.30 5.59 5.71
N LEU A 64 -1.13 6.01 5.24
CA LEU A 64 -0.58 5.60 3.95
C LEU A 64 0.09 4.23 3.98
N TRP A 65 0.74 3.84 5.11
CA TRP A 65 1.69 2.73 5.09
C TRP A 65 1.43 1.63 6.11
N THR A 66 0.81 1.92 7.25
CA THR A 66 0.68 0.96 8.36
C THR A 66 -0.77 0.69 8.79
N GLN A 67 -1.72 1.24 8.05
CA GLN A 67 -3.15 0.99 8.23
C GLN A 67 -3.74 0.28 7.01
N PRO A 68 -4.84 -0.46 7.16
CA PRO A 68 -5.52 -1.08 6.04
C PRO A 68 -6.17 -0.03 5.16
N ALA A 69 -6.21 -0.30 3.86
CA ALA A 69 -6.95 0.51 2.90
C ALA A 69 -7.86 -0.40 2.06
N LEU A 70 -9.12 -0.06 1.96
CA LEU A 70 -10.12 -0.81 1.21
C LEU A 70 -10.75 0.09 0.13
N SER A 71 -10.61 -0.33 -1.11
CA SER A 71 -11.09 0.42 -2.27
C SER A 71 -12.00 -0.43 -3.14
N VAL A 72 -13.00 0.20 -3.75
CA VAL A 72 -13.79 -0.39 -4.82
C VAL A 72 -13.08 -0.10 -6.14
N THR A 73 -12.56 -1.14 -6.79
CA THR A 73 -11.80 -1.01 -8.06
C THR A 73 -12.63 -1.26 -9.29
N GLY A 74 -13.86 -1.77 -9.13
CA GLY A 74 -14.80 -1.95 -10.21
C GLY A 74 -16.20 -2.28 -9.71
N MET A 75 -17.20 -1.92 -10.50
CA MET A 75 -18.59 -2.26 -10.24
C MET A 75 -19.30 -2.66 -11.53
N ASP A 76 -20.05 -3.77 -11.48
CA ASP A 76 -20.95 -4.18 -12.54
C ASP A 76 -22.39 -3.82 -12.13
N VAL A 77 -22.87 -2.77 -12.75
CA VAL A 77 -24.24 -2.27 -12.63
C VAL A 77 -24.71 -1.83 -14.01
N THR A 78 -26.02 -1.63 -14.18
CA THR A 78 -26.55 -1.14 -15.46
C THR A 78 -25.97 0.24 -15.78
N ALA A 79 -25.33 0.39 -16.94
CA ALA A 79 -24.82 1.67 -17.40
C ALA A 79 -25.95 2.70 -17.60
N VAL A 80 -25.65 3.96 -17.31
CA VAL A 80 -26.65 5.07 -17.34
C VAL A 80 -27.30 5.18 -18.72
N ASP A 81 -26.53 5.03 -19.79
CA ASP A 81 -27.01 5.21 -21.17
C ASP A 81 -28.05 4.16 -21.62
N VAL A 82 -28.09 3.01 -20.95
CA VAL A 82 -29.04 1.92 -21.24
C VAL A 82 -29.99 1.64 -20.08
N ALA A 83 -29.98 2.49 -19.06
CA ALA A 83 -30.82 2.34 -17.90
C ALA A 83 -32.30 2.54 -18.24
N ALA A 84 -33.17 1.72 -17.68
CA ALA A 84 -34.62 1.77 -17.82
C ALA A 84 -35.28 1.60 -16.45
N ASN A 85 -36.60 1.84 -16.36
CA ASN A 85 -37.39 1.65 -15.14
C ASN A 85 -37.59 0.15 -14.81
N THR A 86 -36.49 -0.62 -14.81
CA THR A 86 -36.46 -2.04 -14.51
C THR A 86 -35.59 -2.28 -13.30
N ILE A 87 -36.05 -3.07 -12.34
CA ILE A 87 -35.30 -3.43 -11.14
C ILE A 87 -34.17 -4.35 -11.54
N ALA A 88 -32.91 -3.94 -11.26
CA ALA A 88 -31.72 -4.78 -11.48
C ALA A 88 -31.67 -5.90 -10.41
N PRO A 89 -31.66 -7.19 -10.82
CA PRO A 89 -31.70 -8.31 -9.88
C PRO A 89 -30.35 -8.65 -9.25
N SER A 90 -29.25 -8.19 -9.83
CA SER A 90 -27.88 -8.46 -9.39
C SER A 90 -26.97 -7.27 -9.58
N ALA A 91 -25.93 -7.17 -8.76
CA ALA A 91 -24.84 -6.21 -8.90
C ALA A 91 -23.56 -6.85 -8.32
N ARG A 92 -22.40 -6.44 -8.81
CA ARG A 92 -21.11 -6.95 -8.36
C ARG A 92 -20.14 -5.78 -8.13
N ALA A 93 -19.30 -5.89 -7.10
CA ALA A 93 -18.16 -4.99 -6.91
C ALA A 93 -16.87 -5.80 -6.78
N LYS A 94 -15.79 -5.29 -7.36
CA LYS A 94 -14.43 -5.74 -7.11
C LYS A 94 -13.81 -4.86 -6.06
N LEU A 95 -13.25 -5.49 -5.02
CA LEU A 95 -12.60 -4.82 -3.89
C LEU A 95 -11.11 -5.06 -3.95
N SER A 96 -10.34 -4.05 -3.57
CA SER A 96 -8.91 -4.18 -3.28
C SER A 96 -8.68 -3.83 -1.82
N LEU A 97 -8.28 -4.82 -1.02
CA LEU A 97 -7.91 -4.63 0.38
C LEU A 97 -6.39 -4.69 0.49
N ARG A 98 -5.76 -3.58 0.89
CA ARG A 98 -4.37 -3.54 1.32
C ARG A 98 -4.31 -3.75 2.82
N VAL A 99 -3.44 -4.65 3.26
CA VAL A 99 -3.29 -5.01 4.66
C VAL A 99 -2.08 -4.31 5.28
N ALA A 100 -2.15 -4.02 6.56
CA ALA A 100 -1.02 -3.47 7.31
C ALA A 100 0.14 -4.47 7.36
N PRO A 101 1.41 -4.01 7.47
CA PRO A 101 2.55 -4.88 7.70
C PRO A 101 2.34 -5.78 8.91
N GLY A 102 2.57 -7.09 8.75
CA GLY A 102 2.36 -8.10 9.80
C GLY A 102 0.96 -8.72 9.86
N GLN A 103 0.01 -8.24 9.07
CA GLN A 103 -1.29 -8.89 8.90
C GLN A 103 -1.17 -10.09 7.96
N ASP A 104 -1.68 -11.24 8.38
CA ASP A 104 -1.85 -12.38 7.48
C ASP A 104 -2.95 -12.10 6.45
N PRO A 105 -2.68 -12.24 5.13
CA PRO A 105 -3.65 -11.94 4.08
C PRO A 105 -4.86 -12.87 4.09
N ALA A 106 -4.71 -14.14 4.49
CA ALA A 106 -5.82 -15.08 4.56
C ALA A 106 -6.76 -14.73 5.71
N GLU A 107 -6.21 -14.35 6.88
CA GLU A 107 -7.00 -13.85 8.01
C GLU A 107 -7.73 -12.54 7.65
N ALA A 108 -7.08 -11.64 6.90
CA ALA A 108 -7.68 -10.41 6.44
C ALA A 108 -8.82 -10.65 5.44
N ALA A 109 -8.64 -11.58 4.50
CA ALA A 109 -9.68 -11.96 3.56
C ALA A 109 -10.89 -12.59 4.29
N GLU A 110 -10.64 -13.41 5.30
CA GLU A 110 -11.68 -14.01 6.13
C GLU A 110 -12.41 -12.95 6.99
N ALA A 111 -11.70 -11.96 7.51
CA ALA A 111 -12.30 -10.84 8.21
C ALA A 111 -13.24 -10.03 7.29
N LEU A 112 -12.81 -9.74 6.07
CA LEU A 112 -13.63 -9.07 5.07
C LEU A 112 -14.85 -9.91 4.66
N ARG A 113 -14.68 -11.23 4.47
CA ARG A 113 -15.80 -12.14 4.17
C ARG A 113 -16.85 -12.10 5.29
N ARG A 114 -16.43 -12.24 6.56
CA ARG A 114 -17.34 -12.16 7.70
C ARG A 114 -18.08 -10.81 7.76
N HIS A 115 -17.37 -9.72 7.49
CA HIS A 115 -17.97 -8.39 7.44
C HIS A 115 -19.06 -8.31 6.38
N VAL A 116 -18.78 -8.76 5.15
CA VAL A 116 -19.74 -8.78 4.04
C VAL A 116 -20.99 -9.58 4.40
N GLU A 117 -20.84 -10.77 4.99
CA GLU A 117 -21.96 -11.64 5.38
C GLU A 117 -22.78 -11.02 6.51
N ALA A 118 -22.11 -10.44 7.53
CA ALA A 118 -22.78 -9.85 8.67
C ALA A 118 -23.55 -8.56 8.34
N HIS A 119 -23.08 -7.81 7.34
CA HIS A 119 -23.66 -6.53 6.95
C HIS A 119 -24.51 -6.59 5.68
N ALA A 120 -24.83 -7.80 5.17
CA ALA A 120 -25.70 -7.98 4.02
C ALA A 120 -27.08 -7.32 4.29
N PRO A 121 -27.42 -6.21 3.60
CA PRO A 121 -28.60 -5.44 3.97
C PRO A 121 -29.89 -6.17 3.60
N PHE A 122 -30.88 -6.12 4.49
CA PHE A 122 -32.23 -6.68 4.28
C PHE A 122 -32.23 -8.18 3.92
N GLY A 123 -31.25 -8.95 4.37
CA GLY A 123 -31.14 -10.39 4.07
C GLY A 123 -30.81 -10.66 2.60
N ALA A 124 -30.16 -9.74 1.92
CA ALA A 124 -29.69 -9.95 0.55
C ALA A 124 -28.74 -11.16 0.47
N HIS A 125 -28.89 -11.96 -0.57
CA HIS A 125 -27.95 -13.04 -0.84
C HIS A 125 -26.65 -12.47 -1.39
N VAL A 126 -25.58 -12.60 -0.62
CA VAL A 126 -24.23 -12.17 -1.01
C VAL A 126 -23.37 -13.38 -1.32
N ARG A 127 -22.45 -13.23 -2.29
CA ARG A 127 -21.40 -14.19 -2.60
C ARG A 127 -20.09 -13.44 -2.54
N PHE A 128 -19.15 -13.99 -1.75
CA PHE A 128 -17.79 -13.49 -1.64
C PHE A 128 -16.85 -14.45 -2.36
N GLU A 129 -16.00 -13.92 -3.22
CA GLU A 129 -14.97 -14.67 -3.93
C GLU A 129 -13.62 -14.00 -3.71
N LEU A 130 -12.63 -14.78 -3.26
CA LEU A 130 -11.25 -14.33 -3.14
C LEU A 130 -10.53 -14.66 -4.46
N GLU A 131 -10.02 -13.63 -5.14
CA GLU A 131 -9.32 -13.82 -6.42
C GLU A 131 -7.82 -14.02 -6.19
N GLU A 132 -7.18 -13.11 -5.46
CA GLU A 132 -5.74 -13.10 -5.25
C GLU A 132 -5.39 -12.65 -3.83
N THR A 133 -4.27 -13.12 -3.31
CA THR A 133 -3.65 -12.64 -2.08
C THR A 133 -2.18 -12.37 -2.30
N GLY A 134 -1.64 -11.41 -1.55
CA GLY A 134 -0.20 -11.12 -1.54
C GLY A 134 0.25 -10.82 -0.11
N GLN A 135 1.43 -11.30 0.25
CA GLN A 135 2.02 -11.04 1.57
C GLN A 135 2.40 -9.57 1.72
N SER A 136 2.17 -9.02 2.91
CA SER A 136 2.75 -7.75 3.28
C SER A 136 4.24 -7.93 3.56
N PHE A 137 5.04 -6.91 3.26
CA PHE A 137 6.49 -6.93 3.46
C PHE A 137 6.93 -5.72 4.29
N ARG A 138 7.86 -5.94 5.21
CA ARG A 138 8.52 -4.88 5.98
C ARG A 138 10.00 -5.21 6.12
N THR A 139 10.87 -4.31 5.66
CA THR A 139 12.31 -4.43 5.85
C THR A 139 12.68 -4.20 7.31
N ASP A 140 13.59 -5.02 7.84
CA ASP A 140 14.24 -4.75 9.13
C ASP A 140 15.24 -3.60 8.98
N MET A 141 14.80 -2.40 9.38
CA MET A 141 15.61 -1.19 9.31
C MET A 141 16.76 -1.16 10.32
N GLY A 142 16.79 -2.08 11.30
CA GLY A 142 17.92 -2.31 12.22
C GLY A 142 19.05 -3.15 11.64
N SER A 143 18.86 -3.78 10.48
CA SER A 143 19.87 -4.58 9.83
C SER A 143 21.06 -3.75 9.33
N GLU A 144 22.24 -4.38 9.22
CA GLU A 144 23.44 -3.72 8.68
C GLU A 144 23.22 -3.25 7.23
N ALA A 145 22.63 -4.08 6.40
CA ALA A 145 22.32 -3.73 5.01
C ALA A 145 21.40 -2.50 4.91
N ALA A 146 20.38 -2.38 5.77
CA ALA A 146 19.52 -1.21 5.80
C ALA A 146 20.26 0.06 6.25
N ARG A 147 21.17 -0.04 7.24
CA ARG A 147 21.99 1.10 7.65
C ARG A 147 22.96 1.56 6.56
N ILE A 148 23.56 0.61 5.84
CA ILE A 148 24.44 0.90 4.69
C ILE A 148 23.63 1.63 3.61
N ALA A 149 22.44 1.13 3.28
CA ALA A 149 21.58 1.76 2.28
C ALA A 149 21.14 3.17 2.69
N GLN A 150 20.75 3.37 3.95
CA GLN A 150 20.42 4.70 4.47
C GLN A 150 21.59 5.69 4.37
N TRP A 151 22.79 5.25 4.73
CA TRP A 151 24.01 6.03 4.57
C TRP A 151 24.26 6.39 3.11
N ALA A 152 24.25 5.41 2.22
CA ALA A 152 24.52 5.60 0.79
C ALA A 152 23.52 6.57 0.13
N LEU A 153 22.22 6.44 0.46
CA LEU A 153 21.19 7.38 0.03
C LEU A 153 21.48 8.78 0.58
N GLY A 154 21.86 8.89 1.86
CA GLY A 154 22.23 10.15 2.47
C GLY A 154 23.37 10.87 1.76
N GLU A 155 24.44 10.13 1.42
CA GLU A 155 25.59 10.65 0.66
C GLU A 155 25.18 11.10 -0.75
N ALA A 156 24.40 10.27 -1.46
CA ALA A 156 24.01 10.57 -2.83
C ALA A 156 23.11 11.81 -2.97
N TRP A 157 22.24 12.05 -1.99
CA TRP A 157 21.33 13.22 -2.00
C TRP A 157 21.81 14.39 -1.15
N GLY A 158 22.91 14.23 -0.38
CA GLY A 158 23.45 15.27 0.49
C GLY A 158 22.53 15.65 1.66
N ARG A 159 21.64 14.74 2.09
CA ARG A 159 20.68 14.91 3.20
C ARG A 159 20.33 13.55 3.82
N PRO A 160 19.94 13.50 5.09
CA PRO A 160 19.54 12.23 5.72
C PRO A 160 18.44 11.54 4.92
N SER A 161 18.59 10.24 4.70
CA SER A 161 17.55 9.39 4.14
C SER A 161 16.45 9.13 5.16
N VAL A 162 15.26 8.81 4.68
CA VAL A 162 14.12 8.41 5.52
C VAL A 162 13.56 7.09 5.02
N ALA A 163 13.11 6.26 5.95
CA ALA A 163 12.37 5.06 5.61
C ALA A 163 10.91 5.42 5.35
N THR A 164 10.38 5.01 4.22
CA THR A 164 8.98 5.19 3.85
C THR A 164 8.32 3.85 3.61
N GLY A 165 6.98 3.80 3.65
CA GLY A 165 6.24 2.66 3.15
C GLY A 165 5.86 2.84 1.68
N ILE A 166 5.62 1.74 0.99
CA ILE A 166 4.99 1.71 -0.33
C ILE A 166 3.61 1.11 -0.13
N GLY A 167 2.56 1.87 -0.35
CA GLY A 167 1.18 1.43 -0.16
C GLY A 167 0.69 0.42 -1.20
N GLY A 168 1.53 -0.46 -1.71
CA GLY A 168 1.21 -1.47 -2.72
C GLY A 168 1.93 -2.79 -2.47
N SER A 169 1.34 -3.89 -2.93
CA SER A 169 2.03 -5.18 -2.96
C SER A 169 2.98 -5.24 -4.16
N ILE A 170 4.18 -5.77 -3.91
CA ILE A 170 5.11 -6.16 -4.97
C ILE A 170 5.23 -7.69 -4.86
N PRO A 171 4.47 -8.48 -5.64
CA PRO A 171 4.43 -9.94 -5.52
C PRO A 171 5.83 -10.57 -5.54
N PHE A 172 6.71 -10.05 -6.39
CA PHE A 172 8.09 -10.50 -6.51
C PHE A 172 8.90 -10.43 -5.20
N THR A 173 8.62 -9.47 -4.31
CA THR A 173 9.31 -9.40 -3.01
C THR A 173 8.91 -10.54 -2.08
N ALA A 174 7.66 -10.99 -2.15
CA ALA A 174 7.20 -12.16 -1.40
C ALA A 174 7.90 -13.43 -1.87
N ASP A 175 7.99 -13.63 -3.20
CA ASP A 175 8.68 -14.77 -3.80
C ASP A 175 10.16 -14.79 -3.42
N LEU A 176 10.83 -13.62 -3.44
CA LEU A 176 12.24 -13.50 -3.01
C LEU A 176 12.42 -13.82 -1.53
N THR A 177 11.51 -13.39 -0.66
CA THR A 177 11.58 -13.68 0.78
C THR A 177 11.42 -15.17 1.05
N GLU A 178 10.57 -15.85 0.31
CA GLU A 178 10.39 -17.30 0.42
C GLU A 178 11.61 -18.07 -0.08
N LEU A 179 12.16 -17.68 -1.24
CA LEU A 179 13.32 -18.34 -1.84
C LEU A 179 14.64 -18.06 -1.07
N TYR A 180 14.75 -16.87 -0.49
CA TYR A 180 15.97 -16.41 0.18
C TYR A 180 15.63 -15.79 1.55
N PRO A 181 15.26 -16.62 2.55
CA PRO A 181 14.76 -16.13 3.86
C PRO A 181 15.80 -15.30 4.64
N ASP A 182 17.08 -15.50 4.36
CA ASP A 182 18.18 -14.75 4.98
C ASP A 182 18.53 -13.46 4.23
N ALA A 183 18.01 -13.25 3.03
CA ALA A 183 18.27 -12.05 2.24
C ALA A 183 17.60 -10.83 2.86
N ARG A 184 18.28 -9.69 2.80
CA ARG A 184 17.71 -8.39 3.18
C ARG A 184 17.23 -7.67 1.93
N ILE A 185 15.91 -7.58 1.78
CA ILE A 185 15.30 -6.91 0.63
C ILE A 185 15.22 -5.42 0.95
N LEU A 186 15.86 -4.62 0.10
CA LEU A 186 15.84 -3.17 0.12
C LEU A 186 15.11 -2.70 -1.14
N ILE A 187 14.11 -1.84 -0.98
CA ILE A 187 13.35 -1.28 -2.09
C ILE A 187 13.69 0.20 -2.18
N THR A 188 14.27 0.58 -3.31
CA THR A 188 14.60 1.95 -3.64
C THR A 188 13.91 2.32 -4.96
N GLY A 189 13.88 3.60 -5.32
CA GLY A 189 13.27 4.05 -6.55
C GLY A 189 13.95 5.29 -7.10
N VAL A 190 13.59 5.63 -8.33
CA VAL A 190 14.09 6.80 -9.07
C VAL A 190 12.98 7.81 -9.40
N GLU A 191 11.79 7.56 -8.85
CA GLU A 191 10.61 8.37 -9.12
C GLU A 191 10.56 9.62 -8.23
N ASP A 192 9.95 10.65 -8.77
CA ASP A 192 9.57 11.87 -8.07
C ASP A 192 8.05 12.16 -8.27
N PRO A 193 7.46 13.16 -7.61
CA PRO A 193 6.03 13.45 -7.77
C PRO A 193 5.58 13.77 -9.20
N ASP A 194 6.50 14.18 -10.08
CA ASP A 194 6.22 14.52 -11.47
C ASP A 194 6.45 13.34 -12.43
N SER A 195 7.00 12.24 -11.96
CA SER A 195 7.31 11.04 -12.78
C SER A 195 6.09 10.42 -13.42
N ARG A 196 4.91 10.51 -12.78
CA ARG A 196 3.63 9.96 -13.28
C ARG A 196 3.70 8.47 -13.58
N ALA A 197 4.32 7.71 -12.69
CA ALA A 197 4.45 6.26 -12.84
C ALA A 197 3.13 5.58 -13.23
N HIS A 198 3.21 4.63 -14.14
CA HIS A 198 2.07 3.88 -14.69
C HIS A 198 1.02 4.72 -15.44
N SER A 199 1.35 5.93 -15.87
CA SER A 199 0.42 6.78 -16.60
C SER A 199 1.02 7.39 -17.87
N ALA A 200 0.18 8.09 -18.66
CA ALA A 200 0.63 8.73 -19.89
C ALA A 200 1.69 9.81 -19.60
N ASN A 201 2.70 9.88 -20.46
CA ASN A 201 3.85 10.78 -20.34
C ASN A 201 4.66 10.54 -19.04
N GLU A 202 4.80 9.29 -18.62
CA GLU A 202 5.76 8.91 -17.61
C GLU A 202 7.15 9.44 -17.94
N SER A 203 7.85 9.96 -16.96
CA SER A 203 9.14 10.64 -17.12
C SER A 203 10.13 10.23 -16.06
N LEU A 204 11.41 10.42 -16.31
CA LEU A 204 12.51 10.20 -15.40
C LEU A 204 13.29 11.50 -15.23
N HIS A 205 13.48 11.91 -13.97
CA HIS A 205 14.34 13.05 -13.66
C HIS A 205 15.81 12.60 -13.67
N LEU A 206 16.61 13.04 -14.65
CA LEU A 206 17.95 12.54 -14.88
C LEU A 206 18.90 12.73 -13.68
N ALA A 207 18.80 13.86 -12.96
CA ALA A 207 19.63 14.05 -11.78
C ALA A 207 19.24 13.13 -10.61
N GLU A 208 17.97 12.77 -10.47
CA GLU A 208 17.54 11.74 -9.48
C GLU A 208 18.06 10.36 -9.87
N PHE A 209 18.03 10.03 -11.16
CA PHE A 209 18.62 8.80 -11.68
C PHE A 209 20.12 8.70 -11.42
N GLU A 210 20.88 9.77 -11.67
CA GLU A 210 22.32 9.83 -11.38
C GLU A 210 22.61 9.61 -9.90
N ARG A 211 21.82 10.21 -9.00
CA ARG A 211 21.93 9.99 -7.54
C ARG A 211 21.60 8.57 -7.14
N ALA A 212 20.56 7.97 -7.74
CA ALA A 212 20.22 6.57 -7.49
C ALA A 212 21.35 5.64 -7.89
N VAL A 213 21.97 5.83 -9.07
CA VAL A 213 23.13 5.06 -9.51
C VAL A 213 24.31 5.22 -8.55
N LEU A 214 24.56 6.44 -8.05
CA LEU A 214 25.59 6.67 -7.03
C LEU A 214 25.27 5.93 -5.73
N ALA A 215 24.05 6.02 -5.24
CA ALA A 215 23.62 5.34 -4.02
C ALA A 215 23.80 3.82 -4.12
N GLU A 216 23.32 3.19 -5.20
CA GLU A 216 23.49 1.76 -5.45
C GLU A 216 24.97 1.36 -5.51
N THR A 217 25.81 2.18 -6.15
CA THR A 217 27.25 1.94 -6.20
C THR A 217 27.87 1.96 -4.80
N LEU A 218 27.48 2.93 -3.98
CA LEU A 218 27.96 3.03 -2.59
C LEU A 218 27.50 1.86 -1.73
N VAL A 219 26.26 1.39 -1.90
CA VAL A 219 25.73 0.20 -1.21
C VAL A 219 26.58 -1.02 -1.56
N LEU A 220 26.83 -1.29 -2.85
CA LEU A 220 27.62 -2.44 -3.28
C LEU A 220 29.05 -2.40 -2.74
N LEU A 221 29.70 -1.24 -2.77
CA LEU A 221 31.05 -1.06 -2.23
C LEU A 221 31.10 -1.29 -0.71
N ALA A 222 30.14 -0.75 0.02
CA ALA A 222 30.11 -0.90 1.48
C ALA A 222 29.80 -2.34 1.91
N LEU A 223 28.87 -3.03 1.23
CA LEU A 223 28.58 -4.43 1.50
C LEU A 223 29.79 -5.34 1.20
N ASP A 224 30.52 -5.10 0.10
CA ASP A 224 31.76 -5.86 -0.19
C ASP A 224 32.83 -5.61 0.87
N ALA A 225 32.99 -4.36 1.34
CA ALA A 225 33.94 -4.03 2.41
C ALA A 225 33.57 -4.72 3.74
N ALA A 226 32.29 -4.71 4.12
CA ALA A 226 31.80 -5.41 5.31
C ALA A 226 32.07 -6.92 5.24
N ALA A 227 31.71 -7.55 4.12
CA ALA A 227 31.92 -8.97 3.90
C ALA A 227 33.43 -9.38 3.90
N ARG A 228 34.33 -8.51 3.45
CA ARG A 228 35.79 -8.74 3.55
C ARG A 228 36.29 -8.64 4.99
N ALA A 229 35.79 -7.67 5.75
CA ALA A 229 36.17 -7.51 7.15
C ALA A 229 35.75 -8.73 8.00
N GLU A 230 34.56 -9.26 7.78
CA GLU A 230 34.12 -10.49 8.46
C GLU A 230 34.98 -11.71 8.15
N ARG A 231 35.33 -11.90 6.88
CA ARG A 231 36.24 -13.00 6.48
C ARG A 231 37.62 -12.91 7.14
N SER A 232 38.16 -11.69 7.25
CA SER A 232 39.48 -11.46 7.87
C SER A 232 39.47 -11.61 9.39
N ALA A 233 38.33 -11.45 10.04
CA ALA A 233 38.18 -11.61 11.48
C ALA A 233 37.92 -13.07 11.91
N GLY A 234 37.55 -13.94 10.96
CA GLY A 234 37.32 -15.37 11.18
C GLY A 234 38.53 -16.28 10.90
N GLU A 235 39.61 -15.71 10.36
CA GLU A 235 40.94 -16.35 10.20
C GLU A 235 41.85 -16.05 11.39
#